data_2520312d53a5871cbf5d3bc3f7585e13
#
_entry.id   2520312d53a5871cbf5d3bc3f7585e13
#
_cell.length_a   1.000
_cell.length_b   1.000
_cell.length_c   1.000
_cell.angle_alpha   90.00
_cell.angle_beta   90.00
_cell.angle_gamma   90.00
#
_symmetry.space_group_name_H-M   'P 1'
#
loop_
_entity.id
_entity.type
_entity.pdbx_description
1 polymer ?
#
loop_
_entity_poly.entity_id
_entity_poly.type
_entity_poly.pdbx_seq_one_letter_code
_entity_poly.pdbx_strand_id
1 'polypeptide(L)'
;MLGPDNAFWDDGEWVSWNDINRQIQYKEWGAKYPNADRSLIPIFEDLLSVAEDYHDTTGSHLQVYGDIGELFGAITYGVKLHRNYAQGSDGRLGDDFVEVKTITPFKSNDYVEVKASGNFSKLLVVKINQHFELSCRMISRKNLPKAKGGKHRINWLEIA
;
A
#
# COMPACT_ATOMS: atom_id res chain seq x y z
N MET A 1 -23.71 -13.63 -8.64
CA MET A 1 -24.68 -14.42 -7.84
C MET A 1 -23.95 -15.47 -7.03
N LEU A 2 -24.26 -15.62 -5.74
CA LEU A 2 -23.68 -16.65 -4.88
C LEU A 2 -24.36 -17.99 -5.10
N GLY A 3 -23.57 -19.05 -5.23
CA GLY A 3 -24.02 -20.40 -5.44
C GLY A 3 -22.93 -21.42 -5.11
N PRO A 4 -23.16 -22.73 -5.38
CA PRO A 4 -22.23 -23.79 -4.98
C PRO A 4 -20.80 -23.65 -5.51
N ASP A 5 -20.60 -22.92 -6.62
CA ASP A 5 -19.29 -22.74 -7.24
C ASP A 5 -18.41 -21.72 -6.52
N ASN A 6 -19.00 -20.75 -5.81
CA ASN A 6 -18.29 -19.63 -5.20
C ASN A 6 -18.66 -19.34 -3.74
N ALA A 7 -19.54 -20.17 -3.16
CA ALA A 7 -20.05 -19.98 -1.81
C ALA A 7 -20.48 -21.33 -1.22
N PHE A 8 -20.77 -21.33 0.08
CA PHE A 8 -21.39 -22.46 0.74
C PHE A 8 -22.67 -22.03 1.46
N TRP A 9 -23.56 -22.99 1.69
CA TRP A 9 -24.83 -22.74 2.39
C TRP A 9 -24.61 -22.88 3.89
N ASP A 10 -24.94 -21.85 4.64
CA ASP A 10 -24.87 -21.84 6.09
C ASP A 10 -26.11 -21.21 6.70
N ASP A 11 -26.83 -21.98 7.47
CA ASP A 11 -27.99 -21.54 8.27
C ASP A 11 -28.96 -20.63 7.52
N GLY A 12 -29.35 -21.04 6.31
CA GLY A 12 -30.35 -20.34 5.51
C GLY A 12 -29.82 -19.26 4.57
N GLU A 13 -28.50 -19.14 4.46
CA GLU A 13 -27.89 -18.15 3.54
C GLU A 13 -26.65 -18.69 2.84
N TRP A 14 -26.35 -18.10 1.69
CA TRP A 14 -25.09 -18.35 0.98
C TRP A 14 -24.00 -17.46 1.57
N VAL A 15 -22.89 -18.07 1.95
CA VAL A 15 -21.69 -17.36 2.44
C VAL A 15 -20.59 -17.48 1.39
N SER A 16 -20.12 -16.33 0.89
CA SER A 16 -19.08 -16.26 -0.13
C SER A 16 -17.73 -16.75 0.42
N TRP A 17 -17.07 -17.63 -0.33
CA TRP A 17 -15.68 -18.01 -0.03
C TRP A 17 -14.74 -16.81 -0.03
N ASN A 18 -15.00 -15.83 -0.91
CA ASN A 18 -14.21 -14.59 -0.94
C ASN A 18 -14.35 -13.79 0.34
N ASP A 19 -15.56 -13.69 0.90
CA ASP A 19 -15.78 -12.98 2.16
C ASP A 19 -15.10 -13.68 3.32
N ILE A 20 -15.13 -15.00 3.37
CA ILE A 20 -14.45 -15.79 4.40
C ILE A 20 -12.95 -15.61 4.29
N ASN A 21 -12.40 -15.74 3.09
CA ASN A 21 -10.97 -15.57 2.85
C ASN A 21 -10.51 -14.16 3.23
N ARG A 22 -11.33 -13.15 2.95
CA ARG A 22 -11.07 -11.76 3.35
C ARG A 22 -11.07 -11.61 4.87
N GLN A 23 -12.03 -12.19 5.57
CA GLN A 23 -12.07 -12.15 7.03
C GLN A 23 -10.88 -12.85 7.67
N ILE A 24 -10.47 -14.01 7.13
CA ILE A 24 -9.26 -14.71 7.58
C ILE A 24 -8.03 -13.84 7.35
N GLN A 25 -7.91 -13.25 6.18
CA GLN A 25 -6.79 -12.35 5.83
C GLN A 25 -6.74 -11.15 6.75
N TYR A 26 -7.87 -10.52 7.06
CA TYR A 26 -7.95 -9.40 7.98
C TYR A 26 -7.54 -9.80 9.41
N LYS A 27 -7.93 -10.99 9.83
CA LYS A 27 -7.58 -11.52 11.15
C LYS A 27 -6.08 -11.80 11.25
N GLU A 28 -5.51 -12.45 10.25
CA GLU A 28 -4.08 -12.68 10.15
C GLU A 28 -3.29 -11.38 10.08
N TRP A 29 -3.78 -10.44 9.30
CA TRP A 29 -3.18 -9.12 9.14
C TRP A 29 -3.19 -8.35 10.45
N GLY A 30 -4.31 -8.35 11.16
CA GLY A 30 -4.43 -7.71 12.47
C GLY A 30 -3.52 -8.32 13.53
N ALA A 31 -3.25 -9.63 13.47
CA ALA A 31 -2.30 -10.29 14.34
C ALA A 31 -0.85 -9.89 14.00
N LYS A 32 -0.53 -9.78 12.71
CA LYS A 32 0.80 -9.39 12.23
C LYS A 32 1.07 -7.90 12.42
N TYR A 33 0.05 -7.08 12.26
CA TYR A 33 0.15 -5.61 12.35
C TYR A 33 -0.89 -5.09 13.34
N PRO A 34 -0.64 -5.21 14.66
CA PRO A 34 -1.64 -4.84 15.68
C PRO A 34 -2.02 -3.37 15.69
N ASN A 35 -1.16 -2.49 15.14
CA ASN A 35 -1.40 -1.06 15.06
C ASN A 35 -2.05 -0.62 13.75
N ALA A 36 -2.37 -1.56 12.87
CA ALA A 36 -2.99 -1.26 11.58
C ALA A 36 -4.35 -0.60 11.76
N ASP A 37 -4.62 0.43 10.96
CA ASP A 37 -5.92 1.10 10.95
C ASP A 37 -6.87 0.37 10.00
N ARG A 38 -7.69 -0.52 10.55
CA ARG A 38 -8.63 -1.32 9.78
C ARG A 38 -9.80 -0.51 9.23
N SER A 39 -10.08 0.67 9.80
CA SER A 39 -11.16 1.53 9.33
C SER A 39 -10.91 2.06 7.91
N LEU A 40 -9.65 2.09 7.48
CA LEU A 40 -9.26 2.55 6.14
C LEU A 40 -9.36 1.45 5.07
N ILE A 41 -9.55 0.19 5.46
CA ILE A 41 -9.59 -0.93 4.50
C ILE A 41 -10.68 -0.77 3.44
N PRO A 42 -11.94 -0.45 3.80
CA PRO A 42 -12.97 -0.28 2.77
C PRO A 42 -12.65 0.85 1.79
N ILE A 43 -12.12 1.96 2.28
CA ILE A 43 -11.72 3.10 1.43
C ILE A 43 -10.60 2.69 0.48
N PHE A 44 -9.60 1.99 1.00
CA PHE A 44 -8.47 1.49 0.22
C PHE A 44 -8.95 0.53 -0.89
N GLU A 45 -9.80 -0.43 -0.54
CA GLU A 45 -10.34 -1.41 -1.50
C GLU A 45 -11.18 -0.73 -2.59
N ASP A 46 -12.02 0.22 -2.22
CA ASP A 46 -12.85 0.95 -3.18
C ASP A 46 -11.97 1.77 -4.14
N LEU A 47 -10.96 2.44 -3.62
CA LEU A 47 -10.07 3.25 -4.43
C LEU A 47 -9.25 2.39 -5.42
N LEU A 48 -8.75 1.26 -4.95
CA LEU A 48 -8.02 0.30 -5.79
C LEU A 48 -8.92 -0.28 -6.88
N SER A 49 -10.14 -0.67 -6.53
CA SER A 49 -11.12 -1.21 -7.46
C SER A 49 -11.50 -0.21 -8.55
N VAL A 50 -11.74 1.05 -8.16
CA VAL A 50 -12.06 2.12 -9.11
C VAL A 50 -10.87 2.38 -10.05
N ALA A 51 -9.65 2.39 -9.55
CA ALA A 51 -8.46 2.59 -10.37
C ALA A 51 -8.28 1.47 -11.40
N GLU A 52 -8.53 0.23 -10.99
CA GLU A 52 -8.48 -0.94 -11.88
C GLU A 52 -9.57 -0.87 -12.96
N ASP A 53 -10.81 -0.62 -12.56
CA ASP A 53 -11.95 -0.52 -13.48
C ASP A 53 -11.75 0.62 -14.48
N TYR A 54 -11.24 1.75 -14.03
CA TYR A 54 -10.94 2.90 -14.90
C TYR A 54 -9.89 2.53 -15.95
N HIS A 55 -8.84 1.83 -15.53
CA HIS A 55 -7.79 1.37 -16.47
C HIS A 55 -8.34 0.35 -17.46
N ASP A 56 -9.12 -0.63 -17.00
CA ASP A 56 -9.71 -1.65 -17.85
C ASP A 56 -10.67 -1.06 -18.90
N THR A 57 -11.39 -0.02 -18.51
CA THR A 57 -12.40 0.62 -19.39
C THR A 57 -11.77 1.61 -20.36
N THR A 58 -10.80 2.41 -19.93
CA THR A 58 -10.28 3.55 -20.70
C THR A 58 -8.88 3.34 -21.25
N GLY A 59 -8.13 2.37 -20.72
CA GLY A 59 -6.70 2.20 -20.99
C GLY A 59 -5.80 3.24 -20.30
N SER A 60 -6.39 4.20 -19.60
CA SER A 60 -5.67 5.25 -18.89
C SER A 60 -5.56 4.95 -17.40
N HIS A 61 -4.76 5.73 -16.67
CA HIS A 61 -4.57 5.60 -15.24
C HIS A 61 -5.09 6.82 -14.47
N LEU A 62 -5.80 6.58 -13.38
CA LEU A 62 -6.13 7.63 -12.41
C LEU A 62 -4.86 8.03 -11.64
N GLN A 63 -4.81 9.27 -11.17
CA GLN A 63 -3.69 9.81 -10.38
C GLN A 63 -3.91 9.57 -8.88
N VAL A 64 -4.07 8.30 -8.48
CA VAL A 64 -4.41 7.92 -7.10
C VAL A 64 -3.45 6.89 -6.49
N TYR A 65 -2.45 6.46 -7.24
CA TYR A 65 -1.56 5.39 -6.77
C TYR A 65 -0.72 5.78 -5.56
N GLY A 66 -0.31 7.04 -5.48
CA GLY A 66 0.37 7.57 -4.30
C GLY A 66 -0.49 7.48 -3.05
N ASP A 67 -1.76 7.88 -3.16
CA ASP A 67 -2.72 7.79 -2.06
C ASP A 67 -2.99 6.33 -1.67
N ILE A 68 -3.11 5.44 -2.65
CA ILE A 68 -3.27 4.00 -2.41
C ILE A 68 -2.06 3.45 -1.63
N GLY A 69 -0.85 3.84 -2.00
CA GLY A 69 0.36 3.43 -1.31
C GLY A 69 0.40 3.90 0.14
N GLU A 70 0.04 5.16 0.39
CA GLU A 70 -0.05 5.72 1.75
C GLU A 70 -1.10 4.99 2.59
N LEU A 71 -2.28 4.75 2.04
CA LEU A 71 -3.33 3.98 2.72
C LEU A 71 -2.86 2.57 3.04
N PHE A 72 -2.16 1.93 2.11
CA PHE A 72 -1.61 0.60 2.34
C PHE A 72 -0.62 0.58 3.50
N GLY A 73 0.21 1.60 3.63
CA GLY A 73 1.11 1.76 4.76
C GLY A 73 0.38 1.93 6.09
N ALA A 74 -0.70 2.71 6.10
CA ALA A 74 -1.53 2.89 7.28
C ALA A 74 -2.22 1.58 7.70
N ILE A 75 -2.69 0.81 6.73
CA ILE A 75 -3.38 -0.45 6.97
C ILE A 75 -2.41 -1.54 7.41
N THR A 76 -1.23 -1.66 6.78
CA THR A 76 -0.28 -2.75 7.06
C THR A 76 0.55 -2.50 8.31
N TYR A 77 1.22 -1.36 8.36
CA TYR A 77 2.16 -1.06 9.44
C TYR A 77 1.57 -0.20 10.54
N GLY A 78 0.40 0.39 10.31
CA GLY A 78 -0.18 1.35 11.24
C GLY A 78 0.48 2.72 11.17
N VAL A 79 1.00 3.08 9.99
CA VAL A 79 1.53 4.43 9.77
C VAL A 79 0.40 5.43 9.97
N LYS A 80 0.59 6.39 10.87
CA LYS A 80 -0.35 7.50 11.05
C LYS A 80 -0.02 8.56 10.03
N LEU A 81 -0.88 8.69 9.01
CA LEU A 81 -0.69 9.64 7.92
C LEU A 81 -0.82 11.07 8.43
N HIS A 82 0.06 11.95 7.97
CA HIS A 82 -0.05 13.38 8.23
C HIS A 82 -1.21 13.97 7.43
N ARG A 83 -1.67 15.15 7.85
CA ARG A 83 -2.63 15.90 7.06
C ARG A 83 -2.01 16.28 5.71
N ASN A 84 -2.86 16.45 4.69
CA ASN A 84 -2.43 16.90 3.39
C ASN A 84 -1.56 18.14 3.50
N TYR A 85 -0.53 18.23 2.64
CA TYR A 85 0.46 19.32 2.60
C TYR A 85 1.46 19.37 3.76
N ALA A 86 1.54 18.35 4.62
CA ALA A 86 2.64 18.24 5.55
C ALA A 86 3.96 18.06 4.78
N GLN A 87 5.01 18.72 5.24
CA GLN A 87 6.31 18.69 4.58
C GLN A 87 7.26 17.70 5.23
N GLY A 88 8.08 17.07 4.40
CA GLY A 88 9.23 16.28 4.83
C GLY A 88 8.96 14.79 5.06
N SER A 89 7.72 14.39 5.31
CA SER A 89 7.33 12.98 5.44
C SER A 89 5.83 12.81 5.22
N ASP A 90 5.42 11.57 4.96
CA ASP A 90 4.00 11.24 4.70
C ASP A 90 3.25 10.83 5.97
N GLY A 91 3.96 10.30 6.95
CA GLY A 91 3.34 9.83 8.17
C GLY A 91 4.32 9.53 9.27
N ARG A 92 3.82 8.85 10.30
CA ARG A 92 4.58 8.55 11.51
C ARG A 92 4.30 7.12 11.95
N LEU A 93 5.35 6.42 12.37
CA LEU A 93 5.26 5.08 12.94
C LEU A 93 6.04 5.08 14.27
N GLY A 94 5.33 5.20 15.39
CA GLY A 94 5.96 5.44 16.68
C GLY A 94 6.72 6.76 16.67
N ASP A 95 8.01 6.73 16.96
CA ASP A 95 8.89 7.90 16.95
C ASP A 95 9.53 8.18 15.59
N ASP A 96 9.30 7.31 14.61
CA ASP A 96 9.87 7.43 13.28
C ASP A 96 8.94 8.19 12.34
N PHE A 97 9.50 9.14 11.60
CA PHE A 97 8.82 9.71 10.44
C PHE A 97 9.01 8.82 9.24
N VAL A 98 7.95 8.58 8.50
CA VAL A 98 7.91 7.65 7.36
C VAL A 98 7.60 8.40 6.08
N GLU A 99 8.46 8.21 5.09
CA GLU A 99 8.18 8.59 3.71
C GLU A 99 7.65 7.38 2.97
N VAL A 100 6.58 7.55 2.19
CA VAL A 100 5.98 6.48 1.40
C VAL A 100 6.21 6.77 -0.09
N LYS A 101 6.80 5.83 -0.78
CA LYS A 101 6.97 5.91 -2.24
C LYS A 101 6.30 4.71 -2.90
N THR A 102 5.63 4.97 -4.01
CA THR A 102 4.86 3.94 -4.71
C THR A 102 5.45 3.67 -6.09
N ILE A 103 5.69 2.39 -6.38
CA ILE A 103 5.97 1.93 -7.74
C ILE A 103 4.62 1.63 -8.37
N THR A 104 4.23 2.43 -9.35
CA THR A 104 2.92 2.36 -9.99
C THR A 104 2.85 1.25 -11.03
N PRO A 105 1.65 0.75 -11.40
CA PRO A 105 1.53 -0.33 -12.38
C PRO A 105 1.97 0.03 -13.79
N PHE A 106 2.05 1.33 -14.12
CA PHE A 106 2.51 1.79 -15.43
C PHE A 106 4.00 2.15 -15.47
N LYS A 107 4.69 2.07 -14.34
CA LYS A 107 6.10 2.43 -14.26
C LYS A 107 6.97 1.32 -14.88
N SER A 108 7.88 1.70 -15.79
CA SER A 108 8.75 0.74 -16.48
C SER A 108 9.93 0.28 -15.61
N ASN A 109 10.24 0.99 -14.52
CA ASN A 109 11.38 0.73 -13.67
C ASN A 109 10.94 0.33 -12.27
N ASP A 110 11.69 -0.59 -11.64
CA ASP A 110 11.45 -1.07 -10.28
C ASP A 110 12.30 -0.32 -9.26
N TYR A 111 12.33 1.01 -9.36
CA TYR A 111 13.02 1.83 -8.36
C TYR A 111 12.18 3.05 -7.99
N VAL A 112 12.50 3.62 -6.83
CA VAL A 112 11.96 4.91 -6.38
C VAL A 112 13.09 5.86 -6.08
N GLU A 113 12.79 7.15 -6.12
CA GLU A 113 13.71 8.20 -5.71
C GLU A 113 13.09 8.97 -4.56
N VAL A 114 13.90 9.28 -3.56
CA VAL A 114 13.49 10.07 -2.41
C VAL A 114 14.48 11.19 -2.16
N LYS A 115 13.96 12.39 -1.87
CA LYS A 115 14.80 13.57 -1.61
C LYS A 115 15.62 13.36 -0.32
N ALA A 116 16.92 13.62 -0.41
CA ALA A 116 17.81 13.57 0.75
C ALA A 116 17.46 14.64 1.80
N SER A 117 16.79 15.73 1.40
CA SER A 117 16.35 16.80 2.30
C SER A 117 15.08 16.46 3.09
N GLY A 118 14.41 15.35 2.80
CA GLY A 118 13.19 14.96 3.50
C GLY A 118 13.44 14.67 4.98
N ASN A 119 12.41 14.91 5.79
CA ASN A 119 12.45 14.65 7.24
C ASN A 119 11.80 13.29 7.53
N PHE A 120 12.54 12.22 7.33
CA PHE A 120 12.09 10.86 7.59
C PHE A 120 13.26 10.00 8.08
N SER A 121 12.95 8.98 8.86
CA SER A 121 13.91 7.99 9.33
C SER A 121 13.65 6.61 8.71
N LYS A 122 12.46 6.40 8.14
CA LYS A 122 12.09 5.16 7.45
C LYS A 122 11.44 5.46 6.11
N LEU A 123 11.76 4.64 5.12
CA LEU A 123 11.15 4.67 3.80
C LEU A 123 10.32 3.40 3.62
N LEU A 124 9.04 3.59 3.33
CA LEU A 124 8.15 2.51 2.92
C LEU A 124 7.99 2.56 1.41
N VAL A 125 8.36 1.49 0.75
CA VAL A 125 8.13 1.34 -0.70
C VAL A 125 6.98 0.39 -0.92
N VAL A 126 5.95 0.88 -1.59
CA VAL A 126 4.77 0.11 -1.99
C VAL A 126 4.85 -0.15 -3.48
N LYS A 127 4.72 -1.39 -3.88
CA LYS A 127 4.70 -1.76 -5.29
C LYS A 127 3.31 -2.24 -5.68
N ILE A 128 2.75 -1.61 -6.70
CA ILE A 128 1.51 -2.03 -7.35
C ILE A 128 1.90 -2.59 -8.71
N ASN A 129 1.68 -3.89 -8.92
CA ASN A 129 2.03 -4.53 -10.18
C ASN A 129 0.95 -4.29 -11.26
N GLN A 130 1.13 -4.84 -12.45
CA GLN A 130 0.20 -4.70 -13.56
C GLN A 130 -1.15 -5.39 -13.33
N HIS A 131 -1.24 -6.28 -12.35
CA HIS A 131 -2.48 -6.95 -11.94
C HIS A 131 -3.13 -6.28 -10.74
N PHE A 132 -2.68 -5.09 -10.36
CA PHE A 132 -3.15 -4.33 -9.19
C PHE A 132 -2.99 -5.08 -7.86
N GLU A 133 -1.99 -5.94 -7.79
CA GLU A 133 -1.59 -6.59 -6.56
C GLU A 133 -0.53 -5.73 -5.85
N LEU A 134 -0.67 -5.59 -4.52
CA LEU A 134 0.21 -4.75 -3.73
C LEU A 134 1.17 -5.57 -2.88
N SER A 135 2.38 -5.07 -2.78
CA SER A 135 3.40 -5.52 -1.84
C SER A 135 4.14 -4.32 -1.29
N CYS A 136 4.74 -4.44 -0.12
CA CYS A 136 5.48 -3.34 0.47
C CYS A 136 6.71 -3.83 1.22
N ARG A 137 7.71 -2.95 1.31
CA ARG A 137 8.96 -3.19 2.02
C ARG A 137 9.40 -1.92 2.72
N MET A 138 9.89 -2.06 3.94
CA MET A 138 10.37 -0.95 4.75
C MET A 138 11.90 -0.97 4.84
N ILE A 139 12.51 0.19 4.72
CA ILE A 139 13.95 0.33 4.89
C ILE A 139 14.26 1.55 5.78
N SER A 140 15.23 1.40 6.68
CA SER A 140 15.72 2.52 7.48
C SER A 140 16.53 3.48 6.61
N ARG A 141 16.37 4.78 6.85
CA ARG A 141 17.11 5.81 6.09
C ARG A 141 18.62 5.60 6.09
N LYS A 142 19.17 5.19 7.21
CA LYS A 142 20.62 4.92 7.34
C LYS A 142 21.13 3.82 6.40
N ASN A 143 20.25 2.95 5.92
CA ASN A 143 20.57 1.85 5.01
C ASN A 143 20.31 2.21 3.55
N LEU A 144 19.88 3.43 3.26
CA LEU A 144 19.68 3.90 1.88
C LEU A 144 21.02 4.05 1.17
N PRO A 145 21.08 3.76 -0.15
CA PRO A 145 22.25 4.09 -0.95
C PRO A 145 22.59 5.57 -0.85
N LYS A 146 23.86 5.91 -1.00
CA LYS A 146 24.32 7.29 -0.93
C LYS A 146 23.58 8.17 -1.94
N ALA A 147 23.15 9.34 -1.47
CA ALA A 147 22.44 10.31 -2.32
C ALA A 147 23.32 10.81 -3.45
N LYS A 148 22.74 10.92 -4.64
CA LYS A 148 23.35 11.53 -5.82
C LYS A 148 22.43 12.61 -6.36
N GLY A 149 22.93 13.84 -6.55
CA GLY A 149 22.10 14.94 -7.00
C GLY A 149 20.97 15.29 -6.03
N GLY A 150 21.16 15.11 -4.73
CA GLY A 150 20.17 15.40 -3.71
C GLY A 150 19.06 14.35 -3.57
N LYS A 151 19.21 13.19 -4.20
CA LYS A 151 18.23 12.10 -4.17
C LYS A 151 18.87 10.76 -3.87
N HIS A 152 18.20 9.95 -3.07
CA HIS A 152 18.49 8.53 -2.92
C HIS A 152 17.67 7.74 -3.95
N ARG A 153 18.32 6.85 -4.68
CA ARG A 153 17.64 5.91 -5.58
C ARG A 153 17.71 4.51 -4.98
N ILE A 154 16.56 3.84 -4.91
CA ILE A 154 16.45 2.51 -4.33
C ILE A 154 15.70 1.59 -5.26
N ASN A 155 16.32 0.46 -5.62
CA ASN A 155 15.67 -0.59 -6.38
C ASN A 155 14.85 -1.49 -5.46
N TRP A 156 13.69 -1.92 -5.93
CA TRP A 156 12.82 -2.82 -5.19
C TRP A 156 13.55 -4.08 -4.71
N LEU A 157 14.40 -4.66 -5.55
CA LEU A 157 15.13 -5.88 -5.22
C LEU A 157 16.24 -5.67 -4.16
N GLU A 158 16.64 -4.44 -3.91
CA GLU A 158 17.64 -4.11 -2.88
C GLU A 158 17.03 -4.01 -1.48
N ILE A 159 15.71 -4.01 -1.37
CA ILE A 159 15.00 -3.92 -0.10
C ILE A 159 14.63 -5.33 0.33
N ALA A 160 15.16 -5.76 1.47
CA ALA A 160 14.90 -7.08 2.02
C ALA A 160 13.52 -7.18 2.69
#